data_1742bec931ce64717f7b99cfc4c66e0e
#
_entry.id   1742bec931ce64717f7b99cfc4c66e0e
#
_cell.length_a   1.000
_cell.length_b   1.000
_cell.length_c   1.000
_cell.angle_alpha   90.00
_cell.angle_beta   90.00
_cell.angle_gamma   90.00
#
_symmetry.space_group_name_H-M   'P 1'
#
loop_
_entity.id
_entity.type
_entity.pdbx_description
1 polymer ?
#
loop_
_entity_poly.entity_id
_entity_poly.type
_entity_poly.pdbx_seq_one_letter_code
_entity_poly.pdbx_strand_id
1 'polypeptide(L)'
;MTLRNINIIIGREYMTRVKKKSFILITFLTPILFALMCSLPTLIMIFGKDDAKTIAVSDESGIVAKAMSDTELYKFQTVTVSELDSLKSNFGECEYDVLMAVSPLDSLNSVRVSTYASKAVSVDLLAKIQDDVNAAAEDYQIGRAHV
;
A
#
# COMPACT_ATOMS: atom_id res chain seq x y z
N MET A 1 -11.25 -30.62 59.27
CA MET A 1 -11.55 -30.97 57.85
C MET A 1 -10.30 -31.46 57.21
N THR A 2 -10.30 -32.71 56.73
CA THR A 2 -9.10 -33.35 56.22
C THR A 2 -8.86 -32.93 54.75
N LEU A 3 -7.64 -32.58 54.38
CA LEU A 3 -7.23 -32.16 53.02
C LEU A 3 -7.72 -33.11 51.90
N ARG A 4 -7.89 -34.40 52.26
CA ARG A 4 -8.45 -35.43 51.38
C ARG A 4 -9.88 -35.18 50.97
N ASN A 5 -10.73 -34.63 51.86
CA ASN A 5 -12.15 -34.35 51.60
C ASN A 5 -12.27 -33.09 50.72
N ILE A 6 -11.38 -32.13 50.89
CA ILE A 6 -11.31 -30.91 50.07
C ILE A 6 -10.98 -31.26 48.63
N ASN A 7 -9.97 -32.13 48.39
CA ASN A 7 -9.60 -32.58 47.06
C ASN A 7 -10.72 -33.31 46.31
N ILE A 8 -11.52 -34.10 47.03
CA ILE A 8 -12.66 -34.83 46.43
C ILE A 8 -13.76 -33.84 46.00
N ILE A 9 -14.02 -32.82 46.82
CA ILE A 9 -15.01 -31.81 46.53
C ILE A 9 -14.58 -30.94 45.35
N ILE A 10 -13.32 -30.49 45.36
CA ILE A 10 -12.75 -29.70 44.27
C ILE A 10 -12.77 -30.50 42.96
N GLY A 11 -12.34 -31.77 43.02
CA GLY A 11 -12.32 -32.63 41.82
C GLY A 11 -13.72 -32.84 41.23
N ARG A 12 -14.75 -33.01 42.05
CA ARG A 12 -16.13 -33.17 41.61
C ARG A 12 -16.65 -31.86 40.98
N GLU A 13 -16.42 -30.73 41.63
CA GLU A 13 -16.84 -29.42 41.16
C GLU A 13 -16.13 -29.07 39.83
N TYR A 14 -14.84 -29.30 39.76
CA TYR A 14 -14.01 -29.09 38.55
C TYR A 14 -14.51 -29.95 37.39
N MET A 15 -14.70 -31.27 37.61
CA MET A 15 -15.18 -32.17 36.56
C MET A 15 -16.56 -31.80 36.03
N THR A 16 -17.44 -31.28 36.92
CA THR A 16 -18.79 -30.88 36.55
C THR A 16 -18.78 -29.63 35.64
N ARG A 17 -17.79 -28.75 35.82
CA ARG A 17 -17.66 -27.54 35.00
C ARG A 17 -16.92 -27.83 33.70
N VAL A 18 -15.82 -28.61 33.76
CA VAL A 18 -14.98 -28.94 32.56
C VAL A 18 -15.72 -29.83 31.57
N LYS A 19 -16.59 -30.77 32.08
CA LYS A 19 -17.41 -31.63 31.21
C LYS A 19 -18.60 -30.92 30.54
N LYS A 20 -18.90 -29.68 30.88
CA LYS A 20 -19.93 -28.92 30.16
C LYS A 20 -19.46 -28.68 28.73
N LYS A 21 -20.31 -29.09 27.77
CA LYS A 21 -20.04 -28.89 26.33
C LYS A 21 -19.67 -27.42 26.00
N SER A 22 -20.31 -26.49 26.69
CA SER A 22 -20.06 -25.05 26.57
C SER A 22 -18.62 -24.67 26.98
N PHE A 23 -18.10 -25.26 28.07
CA PHE A 23 -16.73 -24.99 28.53
C PHE A 23 -15.68 -25.51 27.54
N ILE A 24 -15.85 -26.73 27.06
CA ILE A 24 -14.94 -27.34 26.07
C ILE A 24 -14.98 -26.52 24.79
N LEU A 25 -16.18 -26.16 24.32
CA LEU A 25 -16.35 -25.41 23.10
C LEU A 25 -15.67 -24.03 23.19
N ILE A 26 -15.88 -23.28 24.25
CA ILE A 26 -15.25 -21.97 24.44
C ILE A 26 -13.73 -22.11 24.58
N THR A 27 -13.25 -23.09 25.35
CA THR A 27 -11.81 -23.28 25.59
C THR A 27 -11.05 -23.60 24.31
N PHE A 28 -11.63 -24.38 23.40
CA PHE A 28 -10.99 -24.69 22.12
C PHE A 28 -11.30 -23.66 21.02
N LEU A 29 -12.50 -23.10 21.03
CA LEU A 29 -12.90 -22.13 20.02
C LEU A 29 -12.20 -20.80 20.17
N THR A 30 -11.95 -20.34 21.41
CA THR A 30 -11.30 -19.04 21.65
C THR A 30 -9.91 -18.94 21.03
N PRO A 31 -8.97 -19.88 21.24
CA PRO A 31 -7.66 -19.78 20.61
C PRO A 31 -7.71 -19.91 19.09
N ILE A 32 -8.64 -20.72 18.56
CA ILE A 32 -8.85 -20.83 17.10
C ILE A 32 -9.37 -19.51 16.53
N LEU A 33 -10.36 -18.91 17.16
CA LEU A 33 -10.91 -17.62 16.75
C LEU A 33 -9.86 -16.52 16.83
N PHE A 34 -9.05 -16.53 17.89
CA PHE A 34 -7.95 -15.57 18.04
C PHE A 34 -6.89 -15.72 16.96
N ALA A 35 -6.47 -16.95 16.67
CA ALA A 35 -5.53 -17.23 15.57
C ALA A 35 -6.07 -16.79 14.22
N LEU A 36 -7.38 -17.02 13.98
CA LEU A 36 -8.07 -16.61 12.76
C LEU A 36 -8.12 -15.08 12.64
N MET A 37 -8.41 -14.40 13.74
CA MET A 37 -8.42 -12.92 13.79
C MET A 37 -7.03 -12.32 13.55
N CYS A 38 -5.98 -12.94 14.09
CA CYS A 38 -4.59 -12.51 13.83
C CYS A 38 -4.13 -12.79 12.40
N SER A 39 -4.70 -13.80 11.72
CA SER A 39 -4.34 -14.13 10.34
C SER A 39 -5.07 -13.24 9.30
N LEU A 40 -6.18 -12.57 9.67
CA LEU A 40 -6.95 -11.71 8.76
C LEU A 40 -6.12 -10.64 8.06
N PRO A 41 -5.26 -9.84 8.74
CA PRO A 41 -4.43 -8.84 8.07
C PRO A 41 -3.49 -9.45 7.02
N THR A 42 -2.91 -10.59 7.33
CA THR A 42 -2.01 -11.31 6.41
C THR A 42 -2.78 -11.87 5.21
N LEU A 43 -3.98 -12.38 5.43
CA LEU A 43 -4.86 -12.84 4.35
C LEU A 43 -5.27 -11.69 3.43
N ILE A 44 -5.64 -10.54 3.98
CA ILE A 44 -5.95 -9.35 3.20
C ILE A 44 -4.73 -8.91 2.37
N MET A 45 -3.53 -8.96 2.95
CA MET A 45 -2.30 -8.61 2.24
C MET A 45 -1.95 -9.58 1.10
N ILE A 46 -2.26 -10.87 1.26
CA ILE A 46 -1.97 -11.91 0.24
C ILE A 46 -3.04 -11.94 -0.85
N PHE A 47 -4.32 -11.80 -0.48
CA PHE A 47 -5.46 -11.92 -1.41
C PHE A 47 -5.96 -10.57 -1.91
N GLY A 48 -5.72 -9.48 -1.17
CA GLY A 48 -5.94 -8.12 -1.62
C GLY A 48 -4.80 -7.66 -2.51
N LYS A 49 -4.57 -8.34 -3.63
CA LYS A 49 -3.74 -7.77 -4.70
C LYS A 49 -4.49 -6.55 -5.20
N ASP A 50 -4.01 -5.38 -4.80
CA ASP A 50 -4.41 -4.15 -5.49
C ASP A 50 -4.02 -4.36 -6.95
N ASP A 51 -4.97 -4.22 -7.86
CA ASP A 51 -4.70 -4.16 -9.29
C ASP A 51 -3.62 -3.10 -9.52
N ALA A 52 -2.66 -3.41 -10.41
CA ALA A 52 -1.57 -2.49 -10.70
C ALA A 52 -2.15 -1.13 -11.09
N LYS A 53 -1.82 -0.10 -10.31
CA LYS A 53 -2.33 1.27 -10.56
C LYS A 53 -1.68 1.84 -11.79
N THR A 54 -2.48 2.37 -12.69
CA THR A 54 -2.00 3.01 -13.91
C THR A 54 -1.87 4.52 -13.69
N ILE A 55 -0.68 5.03 -13.95
CA ILE A 55 -0.29 6.41 -13.71
C ILE A 55 0.02 7.07 -15.05
N ALA A 56 -0.75 8.10 -15.42
CA ALA A 56 -0.45 8.91 -16.59
C ALA A 56 0.56 10.00 -16.21
N VAL A 57 1.69 10.04 -16.90
CA VAL A 57 2.79 10.97 -16.67
C VAL A 57 2.95 11.91 -17.84
N SER A 58 2.77 13.20 -17.62
CA SER A 58 3.16 14.23 -18.57
C SER A 58 4.45 14.88 -18.11
N ASP A 59 5.54 14.65 -18.84
CA ASP A 59 6.87 15.12 -18.49
C ASP A 59 7.38 16.17 -19.49
N GLU A 60 7.30 17.42 -19.08
CA GLU A 60 7.85 18.54 -19.85
C GLU A 60 9.36 18.73 -19.65
N SER A 61 9.94 18.09 -18.62
CA SER A 61 11.36 18.15 -18.36
C SER A 61 12.18 17.22 -19.27
N GLY A 62 11.56 16.13 -19.74
CA GLY A 62 12.16 15.11 -20.59
C GLY A 62 13.16 14.19 -19.89
N ILE A 63 13.33 14.32 -18.59
CA ILE A 63 14.27 13.51 -17.78
C ILE A 63 13.56 12.53 -16.85
N VAL A 64 12.43 12.90 -16.31
CA VAL A 64 11.74 12.14 -15.26
C VAL A 64 11.05 10.89 -15.83
N ALA A 65 10.36 11.00 -16.95
CA ALA A 65 9.66 9.87 -17.58
C ALA A 65 10.62 8.72 -17.96
N LYS A 66 11.90 9.02 -18.25
CA LYS A 66 12.91 8.03 -18.57
C LYS A 66 13.44 7.28 -17.34
N ALA A 67 13.43 7.93 -16.19
CA ALA A 67 13.86 7.34 -14.92
C ALA A 67 12.80 6.48 -14.29
N MET A 68 11.51 6.73 -14.61
CA MET A 68 10.41 5.94 -14.09
C MET A 68 10.39 4.54 -14.69
N SER A 69 10.36 3.54 -13.82
CA SER A 69 10.28 2.13 -14.19
C SER A 69 8.99 1.50 -13.68
N ASP A 70 8.36 0.70 -14.53
CA ASP A 70 7.20 -0.09 -14.16
C ASP A 70 7.54 -1.07 -13.04
N THR A 71 6.59 -1.24 -12.12
CA THR A 71 6.67 -2.20 -11.02
C THR A 71 5.42 -3.11 -11.07
N GLU A 72 5.41 -4.18 -10.31
CA GLU A 72 4.22 -5.05 -10.22
C GLU A 72 2.95 -4.29 -9.77
N LEU A 73 3.12 -3.23 -8.97
CA LEU A 73 2.04 -2.43 -8.38
C LEU A 73 1.74 -1.13 -9.14
N TYR A 74 2.67 -0.64 -9.98
CA TYR A 74 2.58 0.65 -10.64
C TYR A 74 3.03 0.56 -12.09
N LYS A 75 2.17 1.04 -12.99
CA LYS A 75 2.46 1.17 -14.42
C LYS A 75 2.45 2.64 -14.81
N PHE A 76 3.52 3.11 -15.42
CA PHE A 76 3.66 4.47 -15.85
C PHE A 76 3.42 4.58 -17.36
N GLN A 77 2.50 5.44 -17.76
CA GLN A 77 2.24 5.72 -19.18
C GLN A 77 2.50 7.19 -19.46
N THR A 78 3.38 7.46 -20.41
CA THR A 78 3.67 8.84 -20.83
C THR A 78 2.55 9.36 -21.71
N VAL A 79 2.00 10.51 -21.35
CA VAL A 79 0.95 11.23 -22.07
C VAL A 79 1.41 12.66 -22.41
N THR A 80 0.82 13.25 -23.43
CA THR A 80 1.10 14.64 -23.78
C THR A 80 0.41 15.62 -22.81
N VAL A 81 0.87 16.87 -22.76
CA VAL A 81 0.27 17.91 -21.90
C VAL A 81 -1.21 18.12 -22.23
N SER A 82 -1.55 18.14 -23.53
CA SER A 82 -2.93 18.31 -23.99
C SER A 82 -3.85 17.14 -23.61
N GLU A 83 -3.32 15.92 -23.65
CA GLU A 83 -4.04 14.73 -23.17
C GLU A 83 -4.23 14.77 -21.65
N LEU A 84 -3.20 15.17 -20.91
CA LEU A 84 -3.29 15.29 -19.45
C LEU A 84 -4.37 16.30 -19.03
N ASP A 85 -4.48 17.45 -19.72
CA ASP A 85 -5.49 18.45 -19.42
C ASP A 85 -6.91 17.96 -19.77
N SER A 86 -7.05 17.18 -20.82
CA SER A 86 -8.30 16.50 -21.15
C SER A 86 -8.67 15.44 -20.09
N LEU A 87 -7.69 14.66 -19.62
CA LEU A 87 -7.88 13.67 -18.56
C LEU A 87 -8.22 14.31 -17.23
N LYS A 88 -7.65 15.48 -16.88
CA LYS A 88 -8.03 16.23 -15.67
C LYS A 88 -9.50 16.66 -15.72
N SER A 89 -9.98 17.07 -16.88
CA SER A 89 -11.37 17.52 -17.04
C SER A 89 -12.38 16.38 -16.88
N ASN A 90 -12.00 15.16 -17.23
CA ASN A 90 -12.82 13.95 -17.18
C ASN A 90 -12.28 12.89 -16.21
N PHE A 91 -11.59 13.30 -15.16
CA PHE A 91 -10.85 12.40 -14.28
C PHE A 91 -11.69 11.30 -13.61
N GLY A 92 -13.00 11.52 -13.45
CA GLY A 92 -13.91 10.49 -12.87
C GLY A 92 -14.20 9.32 -13.79
N GLU A 93 -13.94 9.42 -15.09
CA GLU A 93 -14.24 8.42 -16.12
C GLU A 93 -12.97 7.89 -16.82
N CYS A 94 -11.78 8.35 -16.40
CA CYS A 94 -10.54 7.94 -17.05
C CYS A 94 -10.02 6.60 -16.48
N GLU A 95 -9.27 5.88 -17.33
CA GLU A 95 -8.66 4.59 -17.02
C GLU A 95 -7.46 4.70 -16.04
N TYR A 96 -7.05 5.92 -15.69
CA TYR A 96 -5.89 6.19 -14.86
C TYR A 96 -6.29 6.44 -13.41
N ASP A 97 -5.57 5.83 -12.48
CA ASP A 97 -5.74 6.03 -11.04
C ASP A 97 -5.10 7.32 -10.54
N VAL A 98 -3.99 7.71 -11.19
CA VAL A 98 -3.22 8.91 -10.85
C VAL A 98 -2.76 9.61 -12.13
N LEU A 99 -2.89 10.93 -12.15
CA LEU A 99 -2.31 11.80 -13.18
C LEU A 99 -1.13 12.55 -12.57
N MET A 100 -0.01 12.56 -13.25
CA MET A 100 1.21 13.23 -12.82
C MET A 100 1.68 14.22 -13.88
N ALA A 101 1.84 15.47 -13.47
CA ALA A 101 2.41 16.53 -14.29
C ALA A 101 3.80 16.89 -13.75
N VAL A 102 4.79 16.84 -14.61
CA VAL A 102 6.16 17.26 -14.32
C VAL A 102 6.45 18.54 -15.08
N SER A 103 6.83 19.61 -14.36
CA SER A 103 7.15 20.89 -14.97
C SER A 103 8.47 20.84 -15.77
N PRO A 104 8.68 21.74 -16.72
CA PRO A 104 10.00 21.91 -17.32
C PRO A 104 11.04 22.26 -16.26
N LEU A 105 12.30 22.01 -16.57
CA LEU A 105 13.44 22.36 -15.71
C LEU A 105 13.48 23.86 -15.44
N ASP A 106 13.54 24.23 -14.19
CA ASP A 106 13.74 25.61 -13.76
C ASP A 106 15.21 26.01 -13.88
N SER A 107 15.48 27.31 -13.73
CA SER A 107 16.84 27.90 -13.76
C SER A 107 17.81 27.26 -12.75
N LEU A 108 17.27 26.64 -11.70
CA LEU A 108 18.03 25.91 -10.67
C LEU A 108 18.14 24.40 -10.97
N ASN A 109 17.76 23.95 -12.18
CA ASN A 109 17.68 22.54 -12.56
C ASN A 109 16.77 21.71 -11.63
N SER A 110 15.73 22.32 -11.09
CA SER A 110 14.70 21.63 -10.31
C SER A 110 13.45 21.41 -11.14
N VAL A 111 12.75 20.33 -10.86
CA VAL A 111 11.44 19.99 -11.43
C VAL A 111 10.37 20.04 -10.33
N ARG A 112 9.19 20.51 -10.71
CA ARG A 112 8.02 20.44 -9.84
C ARG A 112 7.12 19.34 -10.32
N VAL A 113 6.73 18.45 -9.40
CA VAL A 113 5.80 17.36 -9.67
C VAL A 113 4.45 17.69 -9.02
N SER A 114 3.39 17.60 -9.80
CA SER A 114 2.00 17.76 -9.34
C SER A 114 1.24 16.47 -9.62
N THR A 115 0.66 15.87 -8.60
CA THR A 115 -0.12 14.65 -8.72
C THR A 115 -1.59 14.91 -8.46
N TYR A 116 -2.46 14.33 -9.29
CA TYR A 116 -3.92 14.39 -9.19
C TYR A 116 -4.43 12.95 -9.07
N ALA A 117 -5.22 12.66 -8.06
CA ALA A 117 -5.77 11.33 -7.84
C ALA A 117 -7.22 11.42 -7.37
N SER A 118 -8.06 10.47 -7.80
CA SER A 118 -9.47 10.38 -7.38
C SER A 118 -9.62 9.74 -6.01
N LYS A 119 -8.64 8.93 -5.61
CA LYS A 119 -8.57 8.24 -4.31
C LYS A 119 -7.29 8.63 -3.58
N ALA A 120 -7.23 8.31 -2.30
CA ALA A 120 -6.01 8.54 -1.52
C ALA A 120 -4.81 7.84 -2.17
N VAL A 121 -3.76 8.61 -2.44
CA VAL A 121 -2.50 8.09 -2.97
C VAL A 121 -1.75 7.39 -1.84
N SER A 122 -1.23 6.19 -2.10
CA SER A 122 -0.43 5.48 -1.11
C SER A 122 0.88 6.22 -0.84
N VAL A 123 1.33 6.16 0.40
CA VAL A 123 2.62 6.77 0.80
C VAL A 123 3.77 6.14 0.04
N ASP A 124 3.70 4.84 -0.25
CA ASP A 124 4.70 4.10 -1.01
C ASP A 124 4.82 4.61 -2.45
N LEU A 125 3.70 4.96 -3.11
CA LEU A 125 3.74 5.57 -4.44
C LEU A 125 4.39 6.95 -4.41
N LEU A 126 4.05 7.78 -3.42
CA LEU A 126 4.66 9.10 -3.28
C LEU A 126 6.16 9.00 -3.03
N ALA A 127 6.60 8.08 -2.17
CA ALA A 127 8.01 7.82 -1.91
C ALA A 127 8.73 7.37 -3.19
N LYS A 128 8.15 6.41 -3.94
CA LYS A 128 8.73 5.97 -5.21
C LYS A 128 8.84 7.11 -6.22
N ILE A 129 7.80 7.92 -6.41
CA ILE A 129 7.85 9.08 -7.31
C ILE A 129 8.96 10.05 -6.89
N GLN A 130 9.09 10.31 -5.58
CA GLN A 130 10.12 11.18 -5.04
C GLN A 130 11.53 10.65 -5.34
N ASP A 131 11.75 9.36 -5.13
CA ASP A 131 13.04 8.70 -5.37
C ASP A 131 13.39 8.70 -6.86
N ASP A 132 12.44 8.37 -7.74
CA ASP A 132 12.64 8.36 -9.19
C ASP A 132 12.94 9.78 -9.72
N VAL A 133 12.24 10.80 -9.20
CA VAL A 133 12.47 12.21 -9.56
C VAL A 133 13.84 12.69 -9.08
N ASN A 134 14.22 12.37 -7.85
CA ASN A 134 15.53 12.72 -7.31
C ASN A 134 16.66 12.05 -8.11
N ALA A 135 16.52 10.76 -8.42
CA ALA A 135 17.49 10.04 -9.24
C ALA A 135 17.62 10.65 -10.63
N ALA A 136 16.51 11.03 -11.26
CA ALA A 136 16.54 11.71 -12.58
C ALA A 136 17.25 13.07 -12.52
N ALA A 137 17.02 13.85 -11.46
CA ALA A 137 17.66 15.15 -11.28
C ALA A 137 19.18 15.01 -11.02
N GLU A 138 19.59 14.03 -10.21
CA GLU A 138 21.00 13.75 -9.93
C GLU A 138 21.73 13.29 -11.19
N ASP A 139 21.16 12.36 -11.95
CA ASP A 139 21.75 11.86 -13.20
C ASP A 139 21.93 12.98 -14.24
N TYR A 140 20.93 13.89 -14.32
CA TYR A 140 21.00 15.05 -15.17
C TYR A 140 22.13 16.01 -14.79
N GLN A 141 22.31 16.26 -13.48
CA GLN A 141 23.38 17.12 -12.97
C GLN A 141 24.75 16.51 -13.19
N ILE A 142 24.92 15.21 -12.94
CA ILE A 142 26.17 14.48 -13.15
C ILE A 142 26.53 14.45 -14.65
N GLY A 143 25.55 14.18 -15.52
CA GLY A 143 25.75 14.16 -16.97
C GLY A 143 26.25 15.49 -17.54
N ARG A 144 25.82 16.63 -16.96
CA ARG A 144 26.31 17.97 -17.35
C ARG A 144 27.66 18.32 -16.79
N ALA A 145 28.08 17.73 -15.68
CA ALA A 145 29.38 17.99 -15.09
C ALA A 145 30.53 17.31 -15.87
N HIS A 146 30.20 16.35 -16.75
CA HIS A 146 31.19 15.60 -17.55
C HIS A 146 31.29 16.07 -19.02
N VAL A 147 30.60 17.13 -19.40
CA VAL A 147 30.71 17.79 -20.73
C VAL A 147 31.38 19.14 -20.58
#